data_6888aba53e9aecfbec19fdfd59051ccc
#
_entry.id   6888aba53e9aecfbec19fdfd59051ccc
#
_cell.length_a   1.000
_cell.length_b   1.000
_cell.length_c   1.000
_cell.angle_alpha   90.00
_cell.angle_beta   90.00
_cell.angle_gamma   90.00
#
_symmetry.space_group_name_H-M   'P 1'
#
loop_
_entity.id
_entity.type
_entity.pdbx_description
1 polymer ?
#
loop_
_entity_poly.entity_id
_entity_poly.type
_entity_poly.pdbx_seq_one_letter_code
_entity_poly.pdbx_strand_id
1 'polypeptide(L)'
;MAVTMADISKLRTMTGAGMMDCKNALIEAGNDFEKAVEIIRKKGQAVAAKRSDREASEGCVLADTKDGYAAIIALKCETDFVAKNEDFIALTKSILDAALAAKATTTEEVAALKMDGRTIAELVTERSGITGEKMELDYYVFVEGATVTAYIHPGNKLASIVSFEEKDVDYQVARDIAMQVAAMNPISLDRSSVPEKIIQQELEIGKEKARQEGKPEAILDRIA
;
A
#
# COMPACT_ATOMS: atom_id res chain seq x y z
N MET A 1 -12.36 24.83 -32.69
CA MET A 1 -10.93 25.05 -32.98
C MET A 1 -10.27 23.69 -33.15
N ALA A 2 -9.24 23.56 -34.00
CA ALA A 2 -8.52 22.29 -34.15
C ALA A 2 -7.68 22.02 -32.88
N VAL A 3 -7.69 20.77 -32.40
CA VAL A 3 -6.89 20.33 -31.27
C VAL A 3 -5.41 20.32 -31.67
N THR A 4 -4.57 20.99 -30.93
CA THR A 4 -3.12 21.10 -31.19
C THR A 4 -2.32 20.10 -30.34
N MET A 5 -1.06 19.86 -30.73
CA MET A 5 -0.14 19.05 -29.90
C MET A 5 0.13 19.70 -28.52
N ALA A 6 0.13 21.02 -28.45
CA ALA A 6 0.26 21.74 -27.18
C ALA A 6 -0.92 21.48 -26.25
N ASP A 7 -2.15 21.50 -26.79
CA ASP A 7 -3.36 21.19 -26.02
C ASP A 7 -3.33 19.75 -25.48
N ILE A 8 -2.93 18.79 -26.33
CA ILE A 8 -2.79 17.38 -25.96
C ILE A 8 -1.74 17.24 -24.85
N SER A 9 -0.57 17.87 -25.00
CA SER A 9 0.50 17.81 -24.00
C SER A 9 0.06 18.43 -22.66
N LYS A 10 -0.64 19.57 -22.72
CA LYS A 10 -1.19 20.24 -21.53
C LYS A 10 -2.21 19.34 -20.80
N LEU A 11 -3.16 18.75 -21.54
CA LEU A 11 -4.16 17.85 -20.93
C LEU A 11 -3.50 16.60 -20.35
N ARG A 12 -2.45 16.07 -21.01
CA ARG A 12 -1.67 14.94 -20.49
C ARG A 12 -0.96 15.29 -19.18
N THR A 13 -0.35 16.46 -19.09
CA THR A 13 0.28 16.93 -17.83
C THR A 13 -0.74 17.06 -16.71
N MET A 14 -1.96 17.51 -17.02
CA MET A 14 -3.03 17.68 -16.03
C MET A 14 -3.62 16.35 -15.55
N THR A 15 -3.70 15.34 -16.42
CA THR A 15 -4.44 14.10 -16.15
C THR A 15 -3.57 12.86 -16.03
N GLY A 16 -2.34 12.89 -16.57
CA GLY A 16 -1.48 11.71 -16.68
C GLY A 16 -1.93 10.69 -17.74
N ALA A 17 -3.03 10.95 -18.45
CA ALA A 17 -3.60 10.03 -19.44
C ALA A 17 -2.73 9.91 -20.70
N GLY A 18 -2.93 8.84 -21.48
CA GLY A 18 -2.21 8.61 -22.73
C GLY A 18 -2.48 9.71 -23.76
N MET A 19 -1.49 9.99 -24.65
CA MET A 19 -1.62 11.04 -25.66
C MET A 19 -2.85 10.88 -26.55
N MET A 20 -3.17 9.63 -26.94
CA MET A 20 -4.34 9.35 -27.79
C MET A 20 -5.67 9.58 -27.04
N ASP A 21 -5.71 9.24 -25.74
CA ASP A 21 -6.87 9.48 -24.91
C ASP A 21 -7.11 10.98 -24.70
N CYS A 22 -6.05 11.74 -24.44
CA CYS A 22 -6.11 13.20 -24.36
C CYS A 22 -6.59 13.83 -25.69
N LYS A 23 -6.04 13.38 -26.82
CA LYS A 23 -6.46 13.85 -28.15
C LYS A 23 -7.94 13.58 -28.39
N ASN A 24 -8.39 12.36 -28.16
CA ASN A 24 -9.77 11.97 -28.39
C ASN A 24 -10.74 12.72 -27.46
N ALA A 25 -10.38 12.86 -26.17
CA ALA A 25 -11.15 13.62 -25.21
C ALA A 25 -11.28 15.11 -25.59
N LEU A 26 -10.19 15.75 -26.06
CA LEU A 26 -10.23 17.14 -26.52
C LEU A 26 -11.10 17.31 -27.78
N ILE A 27 -11.04 16.36 -28.73
CA ILE A 27 -11.87 16.37 -29.92
C ILE A 27 -13.36 16.28 -29.52
N GLU A 28 -13.72 15.31 -28.69
CA GLU A 28 -15.08 15.08 -28.20
C GLU A 28 -15.60 16.27 -27.39
N ALA A 29 -14.73 16.88 -26.57
CA ALA A 29 -15.05 18.06 -25.76
C ALA A 29 -15.09 19.38 -26.56
N GLY A 30 -14.78 19.38 -27.87
CA GLY A 30 -14.68 20.61 -28.66
C GLY A 30 -13.54 21.53 -28.22
N ASN A 31 -12.44 20.98 -27.70
CA ASN A 31 -11.27 21.66 -27.13
C ASN A 31 -11.56 22.36 -25.78
N ASP A 32 -12.62 21.95 -25.09
CA ASP A 32 -12.91 22.35 -23.71
C ASP A 32 -12.16 21.43 -22.73
N PHE A 33 -11.20 21.99 -21.99
CA PHE A 33 -10.33 21.23 -21.10
C PHE A 33 -11.08 20.61 -19.92
N GLU A 34 -12.04 21.31 -19.33
CA GLU A 34 -12.81 20.79 -18.19
C GLU A 34 -13.65 19.59 -18.61
N LYS A 35 -14.35 19.70 -19.75
CA LYS A 35 -15.09 18.57 -20.32
C LYS A 35 -14.18 17.42 -20.75
N ALA A 36 -13.00 17.71 -21.30
CA ALA A 36 -12.04 16.68 -21.68
C ALA A 36 -11.53 15.90 -20.45
N VAL A 37 -11.26 16.56 -19.33
CA VAL A 37 -10.92 15.92 -18.05
C VAL A 37 -12.07 15.02 -17.59
N GLU A 38 -13.31 15.49 -17.66
CA GLU A 38 -14.49 14.68 -17.27
C GLU A 38 -14.64 13.43 -18.15
N ILE A 39 -14.43 13.54 -19.46
CA ILE A 39 -14.44 12.40 -20.41
C ILE A 39 -13.38 11.38 -20.03
N ILE A 40 -12.14 11.82 -19.75
CA ILE A 40 -11.05 10.94 -19.32
C ILE A 40 -11.42 10.22 -18.01
N ARG A 41 -11.99 10.92 -17.04
CA ARG A 41 -12.43 10.34 -15.77
C ARG A 41 -13.51 9.27 -15.96
N LYS A 42 -14.54 9.55 -16.77
CA LYS A 42 -15.60 8.58 -17.07
C LYS A 42 -15.06 7.34 -17.77
N LYS A 43 -14.11 7.53 -18.71
CA LYS A 43 -13.40 6.43 -19.37
C LYS A 43 -12.60 5.61 -18.35
N GLY A 44 -11.90 6.28 -17.45
CA GLY A 44 -11.13 5.65 -16.36
C GLY A 44 -12.00 4.78 -15.47
N GLN A 45 -13.17 5.29 -15.04
CA GLN A 45 -14.14 4.53 -14.25
C GLN A 45 -14.64 3.27 -14.99
N ALA A 46 -14.91 3.39 -16.30
CA ALA A 46 -15.35 2.25 -17.11
C ALA A 46 -14.24 1.19 -17.27
N VAL A 47 -12.97 1.61 -17.36
CA VAL A 47 -11.82 0.68 -17.38
C VAL A 47 -11.67 -0.01 -16.03
N ALA A 48 -11.71 0.73 -14.92
CA ALA A 48 -11.63 0.18 -13.58
C ALA A 48 -12.75 -0.84 -13.31
N ALA A 49 -13.99 -0.54 -13.70
CA ALA A 49 -15.11 -1.45 -13.56
C ALA A 49 -14.94 -2.77 -14.34
N LYS A 50 -14.37 -2.71 -15.56
CA LYS A 50 -14.09 -3.91 -16.37
C LYS A 50 -12.95 -4.77 -15.82
N ARG A 51 -12.16 -4.24 -14.88
CA ARG A 51 -11.02 -4.91 -14.28
C ARG A 51 -11.23 -5.31 -12.83
N SER A 52 -12.44 -5.10 -12.29
CA SER A 52 -12.77 -5.42 -10.89
C SER A 52 -12.45 -6.86 -10.51
N ASP A 53 -12.66 -7.80 -11.45
CA ASP A 53 -12.47 -9.24 -11.22
C ASP A 53 -11.02 -9.71 -11.39
N ARG A 54 -10.10 -8.80 -11.75
CA ARG A 54 -8.68 -9.16 -11.86
C ARG A 54 -8.00 -9.15 -10.51
N GLU A 55 -6.93 -9.92 -10.39
CA GLU A 55 -6.08 -9.94 -9.22
C GLU A 55 -5.01 -8.86 -9.33
N ALA A 56 -4.90 -8.03 -8.30
CA ALA A 56 -3.81 -7.07 -8.12
C ALA A 56 -2.78 -7.70 -7.17
N SER A 57 -1.82 -8.44 -7.73
CA SER A 57 -0.81 -9.19 -6.95
C SER A 57 0.48 -8.40 -6.71
N GLU A 58 0.66 -7.30 -7.40
CA GLU A 58 1.80 -6.40 -7.28
C GLU A 58 1.39 -5.11 -6.54
N GLY A 59 2.35 -4.24 -6.22
CA GLY A 59 2.04 -2.97 -5.56
C GLY A 59 3.24 -2.27 -4.94
N CYS A 60 2.93 -1.19 -4.24
CA CYS A 60 3.87 -0.39 -3.48
C CYS A 60 3.42 -0.31 -2.02
N VAL A 61 4.31 -0.69 -1.11
CA VAL A 61 4.14 -0.58 0.34
C VAL A 61 5.03 0.52 0.85
N LEU A 62 4.45 1.51 1.52
CA LEU A 62 5.17 2.61 2.15
C LEU A 62 4.77 2.74 3.61
N ALA A 63 5.69 3.24 4.42
CA ALA A 63 5.47 3.54 5.83
C ALA A 63 6.13 4.86 6.19
N ASP A 64 5.53 5.59 7.11
CA ASP A 64 6.12 6.83 7.62
C ASP A 64 5.57 7.15 9.02
N THR A 65 6.13 8.17 9.66
CA THR A 65 5.78 8.58 11.02
C THR A 65 5.46 10.07 11.08
N LYS A 66 4.53 10.44 11.95
CA LYS A 66 4.21 11.84 12.24
C LYS A 66 3.62 11.98 13.65
N ASP A 67 4.23 12.84 14.49
CA ASP A 67 3.69 13.26 15.78
C ASP A 67 3.23 12.10 16.69
N GLY A 68 4.10 11.09 16.89
CA GLY A 68 3.81 9.92 17.71
C GLY A 68 2.86 8.91 17.04
N TYR A 69 2.64 9.05 15.76
CA TYR A 69 1.81 8.18 14.94
C TYR A 69 2.64 7.59 13.80
N ALA A 70 2.55 6.30 13.55
CA ALA A 70 3.18 5.62 12.43
C ALA A 70 2.13 4.83 11.64
N ALA A 71 2.25 4.82 10.32
CA ALA A 71 1.33 4.07 9.46
C ALA A 71 2.05 3.37 8.32
N ILE A 72 1.45 2.26 7.87
CA ILE A 72 1.79 1.54 6.63
C ILE A 72 0.59 1.61 5.70
N ILE A 73 0.88 1.79 4.42
CA ILE A 73 -0.10 1.70 3.35
C ILE A 73 0.38 0.75 2.27
N ALA A 74 -0.53 -0.01 1.68
CA ALA A 74 -0.29 -0.80 0.48
C ALA A 74 -1.27 -0.41 -0.60
N LEU A 75 -0.76 0.16 -1.70
CA LEU A 75 -1.50 0.38 -2.93
C LEU A 75 -1.12 -0.71 -3.92
N LYS A 76 -2.10 -1.51 -4.35
CA LYS A 76 -1.91 -2.65 -5.24
C LYS A 76 -2.17 -2.30 -6.70
N CYS A 77 -1.53 -3.07 -7.59
CA CYS A 77 -1.69 -3.03 -9.04
C CYS A 77 -1.45 -4.43 -9.64
N GLU A 78 -1.68 -4.59 -10.96
CA GLU A 78 -1.55 -5.90 -11.60
C GLU A 78 -0.07 -6.26 -11.88
N THR A 79 0.78 -5.30 -12.27
CA THR A 79 2.16 -5.56 -12.71
C THR A 79 3.22 -4.81 -11.92
N ASP A 80 4.42 -5.38 -11.90
CA ASP A 80 5.60 -4.74 -11.30
C ASP A 80 6.07 -3.50 -12.07
N PHE A 81 5.74 -3.38 -13.36
CA PHE A 81 6.01 -2.18 -14.14
C PHE A 81 5.27 -0.97 -13.57
N VAL A 82 3.99 -1.13 -13.23
CA VAL A 82 3.21 -0.07 -12.60
C VAL A 82 3.66 0.14 -11.16
N ALA A 83 3.92 -0.92 -10.41
CA ALA A 83 4.40 -0.82 -9.02
C ALA A 83 5.71 0.00 -8.88
N LYS A 84 6.58 -0.06 -9.88
CA LYS A 84 7.87 0.66 -9.94
C LYS A 84 7.77 2.05 -10.58
N ASN A 85 6.62 2.42 -11.12
CA ASN A 85 6.42 3.72 -11.75
C ASN A 85 6.47 4.84 -10.72
N GLU A 86 7.24 5.89 -10.99
CA GLU A 86 7.44 7.02 -10.07
C GLU A 86 6.11 7.72 -9.70
N ASP A 87 5.20 7.89 -10.66
CA ASP A 87 3.89 8.50 -10.39
C ASP A 87 3.01 7.61 -9.50
N PHE A 88 3.13 6.28 -9.61
CA PHE A 88 2.40 5.34 -8.75
C PHE A 88 2.94 5.38 -7.31
N ILE A 89 4.27 5.40 -7.16
CA ILE A 89 4.94 5.55 -5.85
C ILE A 89 4.60 6.90 -5.23
N ALA A 90 4.61 7.99 -6.02
CA ALA A 90 4.26 9.32 -5.56
C ALA A 90 2.80 9.42 -5.10
N LEU A 91 1.86 8.78 -5.82
CA LEU A 91 0.46 8.68 -5.39
C LEU A 91 0.36 7.93 -4.06
N THR A 92 1.03 6.77 -3.94
CA THR A 92 1.04 5.99 -2.69
C THR A 92 1.57 6.83 -1.53
N LYS A 93 2.66 7.58 -1.74
CA LYS A 93 3.21 8.50 -0.72
C LYS A 93 2.22 9.59 -0.33
N SER A 94 1.58 10.21 -1.31
CA SER A 94 0.60 11.28 -1.04
C SER A 94 -0.61 10.76 -0.24
N ILE A 95 -1.05 9.54 -0.51
CA ILE A 95 -2.12 8.89 0.26
C ILE A 95 -1.66 8.62 1.70
N LEU A 96 -0.44 8.12 1.89
CA LEU A 96 0.14 7.91 3.22
C LEU A 96 0.24 9.22 4.01
N ASP A 97 0.72 10.29 3.37
CA ASP A 97 0.84 11.62 4.00
C ASP A 97 -0.52 12.17 4.44
N ALA A 98 -1.55 11.98 3.62
CA ALA A 98 -2.92 12.36 3.96
C ALA A 98 -3.46 11.53 5.14
N ALA A 99 -3.21 10.22 5.14
CA ALA A 99 -3.62 9.32 6.22
C ALA A 99 -2.95 9.68 7.55
N LEU A 100 -1.63 9.95 7.54
CA LEU A 100 -0.87 10.40 8.71
C LEU A 100 -1.36 11.76 9.23
N ALA A 101 -1.64 12.70 8.33
CA ALA A 101 -2.13 14.02 8.71
C ALA A 101 -3.53 13.97 9.35
N ALA A 102 -4.37 13.05 8.88
CA ALA A 102 -5.71 12.83 9.40
C ALA A 102 -5.73 11.89 10.63
N LYS A 103 -4.62 11.20 10.92
CA LYS A 103 -4.55 10.11 11.92
C LYS A 103 -5.67 9.08 11.68
N ALA A 104 -5.83 8.66 10.43
CA ALA A 104 -6.84 7.70 10.04
C ALA A 104 -6.63 6.35 10.76
N THR A 105 -7.70 5.65 11.06
CA THR A 105 -7.67 4.41 11.84
C THR A 105 -8.08 3.17 11.04
N THR A 106 -8.70 3.38 9.88
CA THR A 106 -9.13 2.30 8.98
C THR A 106 -8.82 2.60 7.52
N THR A 107 -8.80 1.55 6.70
CA THR A 107 -8.64 1.68 5.24
C THR A 107 -9.78 2.48 4.62
N GLU A 108 -11.00 2.31 5.11
CA GLU A 108 -12.20 3.03 4.67
C GLU A 108 -12.10 4.53 4.95
N GLU A 109 -11.60 4.90 6.13
CA GLU A 109 -11.34 6.30 6.46
C GLU A 109 -10.31 6.90 5.52
N VAL A 110 -9.20 6.20 5.25
CA VAL A 110 -8.19 6.67 4.27
C VAL A 110 -8.81 6.83 2.89
N ALA A 111 -9.59 5.86 2.42
CA ALA A 111 -10.25 5.91 1.11
C ALA A 111 -11.22 7.11 0.97
N ALA A 112 -11.84 7.54 2.07
CA ALA A 112 -12.76 8.67 2.13
C ALA A 112 -12.09 10.04 2.26
N LEU A 113 -10.80 10.10 2.64
CA LEU A 113 -10.05 11.37 2.71
C LEU A 113 -10.03 12.06 1.35
N LYS A 114 -9.99 13.39 1.39
CA LYS A 114 -9.98 14.22 0.18
C LYS A 114 -8.59 14.75 -0.10
N MET A 115 -8.17 14.58 -1.36
CA MET A 115 -6.99 15.18 -1.95
C MET A 115 -7.41 15.88 -3.25
N ASP A 116 -7.04 17.14 -3.42
CA ASP A 116 -7.41 17.97 -4.60
C ASP A 116 -8.92 17.93 -4.92
N GLY A 117 -9.75 17.98 -3.88
CA GLY A 117 -11.22 18.01 -3.99
C GLY A 117 -11.89 16.67 -4.33
N ARG A 118 -11.14 15.58 -4.43
CA ARG A 118 -11.60 14.21 -4.72
C ARG A 118 -11.27 13.28 -3.56
N THR A 119 -12.04 12.21 -3.40
CA THR A 119 -11.67 11.16 -2.44
C THR A 119 -10.47 10.35 -2.95
N ILE A 120 -9.72 9.76 -2.02
CA ILE A 120 -8.61 8.85 -2.37
C ILE A 120 -9.13 7.67 -3.20
N ALA A 121 -10.31 7.13 -2.87
CA ALA A 121 -10.94 6.08 -3.66
C ALA A 121 -11.18 6.50 -5.13
N GLU A 122 -11.63 7.75 -5.36
CA GLU A 122 -11.79 8.30 -6.72
C GLU A 122 -10.44 8.44 -7.43
N LEU A 123 -9.39 8.90 -6.74
CA LEU A 123 -8.04 9.03 -7.30
C LEU A 123 -7.44 7.68 -7.69
N VAL A 124 -7.61 6.65 -6.86
CA VAL A 124 -7.18 5.28 -7.16
C VAL A 124 -7.91 4.71 -8.38
N THR A 125 -9.23 4.93 -8.45
CA THR A 125 -10.05 4.52 -9.61
C THR A 125 -9.62 5.23 -10.89
N GLU A 126 -9.35 6.53 -10.82
CA GLU A 126 -8.86 7.32 -11.96
C GLU A 126 -7.49 6.82 -12.44
N ARG A 127 -6.59 6.52 -11.51
CA ARG A 127 -5.27 5.96 -11.83
C ARG A 127 -5.38 4.59 -12.49
N SER A 128 -6.28 3.74 -12.04
CA SER A 128 -6.62 2.47 -12.70
C SER A 128 -7.03 2.69 -14.15
N GLY A 129 -7.83 3.69 -14.42
CA GLY A 129 -8.21 4.07 -15.78
C GLY A 129 -7.07 4.56 -16.67
N ILE A 130 -6.12 5.28 -16.08
CA ILE A 130 -4.94 5.83 -16.79
C ILE A 130 -3.98 4.72 -17.18
N THR A 131 -3.67 3.82 -16.27
CA THR A 131 -2.71 2.72 -16.48
C THR A 131 -3.33 1.55 -17.23
N GLY A 132 -4.66 1.41 -17.16
CA GLY A 132 -5.38 0.26 -17.67
C GLY A 132 -5.22 -0.99 -16.80
N GLU A 133 -4.76 -0.87 -15.56
CA GLU A 133 -4.62 -1.96 -14.59
C GLU A 133 -5.59 -1.79 -13.43
N LYS A 134 -6.03 -2.89 -12.82
CA LYS A 134 -6.72 -2.83 -11.52
C LYS A 134 -5.80 -2.22 -10.49
N MET A 135 -6.33 -1.28 -9.72
CA MET A 135 -5.68 -0.71 -8.55
C MET A 135 -6.61 -0.72 -7.36
N GLU A 136 -6.07 -0.98 -6.19
CA GLU A 136 -6.84 -0.97 -4.96
C GLU A 136 -5.97 -0.54 -3.77
N LEU A 137 -6.56 0.27 -2.90
CA LEU A 137 -6.04 0.52 -1.58
C LEU A 137 -6.39 -0.70 -0.71
N ASP A 138 -5.43 -1.63 -0.57
CA ASP A 138 -5.67 -2.94 0.02
C ASP A 138 -5.44 -2.97 1.52
N TYR A 139 -4.40 -2.28 1.97
CA TYR A 139 -3.92 -2.41 3.33
C TYR A 139 -3.56 -1.07 3.94
N TYR A 140 -4.06 -0.85 5.14
CA TYR A 140 -3.67 0.26 6.00
C TYR A 140 -3.65 -0.20 7.45
N VAL A 141 -2.56 0.08 8.14
CA VAL A 141 -2.43 -0.13 9.59
C VAL A 141 -1.65 1.01 10.20
N PHE A 142 -1.87 1.24 11.48
CA PHE A 142 -1.18 2.25 12.24
C PHE A 142 -0.79 1.75 13.64
N VAL A 143 0.15 2.46 14.26
CA VAL A 143 0.47 2.38 15.68
C VAL A 143 0.68 3.78 16.24
N GLU A 144 0.40 3.95 17.52
CA GLU A 144 0.68 5.18 18.26
C GLU A 144 1.59 4.86 19.44
N GLY A 145 2.45 5.79 19.84
CA GLY A 145 3.32 5.63 20.99
C GLY A 145 4.17 6.84 21.29
N ALA A 146 4.88 6.78 22.41
CA ALA A 146 5.75 7.84 22.86
C ALA A 146 6.94 8.06 21.90
N THR A 147 7.46 6.96 21.32
CA THR A 147 8.37 6.95 20.19
C THR A 147 7.80 5.99 19.16
N VAL A 148 7.80 6.36 17.87
CA VAL A 148 7.38 5.51 16.76
C VAL A 148 8.46 5.50 15.68
N THR A 149 8.57 4.39 14.98
CA THR A 149 9.50 4.25 13.86
C THR A 149 8.86 3.49 12.71
N ALA A 150 9.35 3.76 11.51
CA ALA A 150 8.94 3.08 10.29
C ALA A 150 10.18 2.58 9.55
N TYR A 151 10.07 1.42 8.93
CA TYR A 151 11.07 0.85 8.05
C TYR A 151 10.42 0.40 6.74
N ILE A 152 11.01 0.80 5.63
CA ILE A 152 10.64 0.34 4.29
C ILE A 152 11.81 -0.45 3.73
N HIS A 153 11.57 -1.71 3.35
CA HIS A 153 12.59 -2.53 2.72
C HIS A 153 12.81 -2.08 1.26
N PRO A 154 14.06 -2.10 0.75
CA PRO A 154 14.34 -1.76 -0.64
C PRO A 154 13.42 -2.48 -1.63
N GLY A 155 12.86 -1.72 -2.58
CA GLY A 155 11.90 -2.23 -3.56
C GLY A 155 10.43 -2.01 -3.19
N ASN A 156 10.12 -1.41 -2.02
CA ASN A 156 8.77 -1.02 -1.60
C ASN A 156 7.74 -2.17 -1.61
N LYS A 157 8.19 -3.38 -1.24
CA LYS A 157 7.33 -4.58 -1.16
C LYS A 157 7.04 -5.00 0.27
N LEU A 158 7.80 -4.48 1.22
CA LEU A 158 7.75 -4.84 2.63
C LEU A 158 8.06 -3.61 3.48
N ALA A 159 7.26 -3.39 4.51
CA ALA A 159 7.49 -2.36 5.51
C ALA A 159 7.11 -2.85 6.90
N SER A 160 7.58 -2.18 7.92
CA SER A 160 7.16 -2.37 9.30
C SER A 160 7.06 -1.04 10.02
N ILE A 161 6.22 -0.99 11.04
CA ILE A 161 6.11 0.11 12.00
C ILE A 161 6.18 -0.45 13.41
N VAL A 162 6.83 0.29 14.29
CA VAL A 162 6.97 -0.10 15.71
C VAL A 162 6.70 1.12 16.58
N SER A 163 5.98 0.92 17.68
CA SER A 163 5.79 1.90 18.73
C SER A 163 6.49 1.44 20.01
N PHE A 164 7.04 2.39 20.75
CA PHE A 164 7.72 2.19 22.02
C PHE A 164 6.98 2.98 23.11
N GLU A 165 6.91 2.42 24.31
CA GLU A 165 6.39 3.10 25.50
C GLU A 165 7.37 4.17 25.99
N GLU A 166 8.67 3.94 25.81
CA GLU A 166 9.73 4.87 26.16
C GLU A 166 9.75 6.07 25.22
N LYS A 167 10.04 7.23 25.79
CA LYS A 167 10.37 8.45 25.04
C LYS A 167 11.83 8.43 24.64
N ASP A 168 12.10 9.09 23.52
CA ASP A 168 13.49 9.35 23.07
C ASP A 168 14.33 8.09 22.86
N VAL A 169 13.72 7.00 22.36
CA VAL A 169 14.44 5.82 21.92
C VAL A 169 15.42 6.22 20.81
N ASP A 170 16.67 5.79 20.92
CA ASP A 170 17.68 6.07 19.90
C ASP A 170 17.20 5.63 18.51
N TYR A 171 17.36 6.50 17.54
CA TYR A 171 16.84 6.28 16.18
C TYR A 171 17.38 4.99 15.55
N GLN A 172 18.69 4.70 15.73
CA GLN A 172 19.28 3.51 15.14
C GLN A 172 18.74 2.24 15.79
N VAL A 173 18.57 2.24 17.11
CA VAL A 173 17.97 1.13 17.87
C VAL A 173 16.52 0.90 17.40
N ALA A 174 15.71 1.95 17.34
CA ALA A 174 14.33 1.84 16.89
C ALA A 174 14.23 1.29 15.45
N ARG A 175 15.09 1.77 14.56
CA ARG A 175 15.15 1.33 13.16
C ARG A 175 15.58 -0.13 13.04
N ASP A 176 16.59 -0.56 13.82
CA ASP A 176 17.07 -1.95 13.81
C ASP A 176 15.99 -2.92 14.30
N ILE A 177 15.20 -2.53 15.31
CA ILE A 177 14.04 -3.29 15.76
C ILE A 177 12.98 -3.38 14.65
N ALA A 178 12.66 -2.28 13.98
CA ALA A 178 11.71 -2.30 12.87
C ALA A 178 12.21 -3.19 11.71
N MET A 179 13.52 -3.18 11.41
CA MET A 179 14.11 -4.08 10.43
C MET A 179 13.96 -5.55 10.85
N GLN A 180 14.15 -5.88 12.13
CA GLN A 180 13.96 -7.25 12.65
C GLN A 180 12.48 -7.67 12.55
N VAL A 181 11.53 -6.77 12.86
CA VAL A 181 10.10 -7.03 12.68
C VAL A 181 9.79 -7.35 11.21
N ALA A 182 10.32 -6.58 10.27
CA ALA A 182 10.15 -6.84 8.85
C ALA A 182 10.76 -8.19 8.42
N ALA A 183 11.95 -8.53 8.92
CA ALA A 183 12.68 -9.74 8.54
C ALA A 183 12.08 -11.01 9.15
N MET A 184 11.65 -10.94 10.42
CA MET A 184 11.25 -12.13 11.19
C MET A 184 9.75 -12.35 11.24
N ASN A 185 8.95 -11.34 10.86
CA ASN A 185 7.49 -11.39 10.88
C ASN A 185 6.94 -11.99 12.20
N PRO A 186 7.24 -11.40 13.37
CA PRO A 186 6.86 -11.96 14.66
C PRO A 186 5.35 -12.04 14.80
N ILE A 187 4.86 -13.11 15.41
CA ILE A 187 3.43 -13.36 15.62
C ILE A 187 2.87 -12.48 16.74
N SER A 188 3.71 -12.14 17.72
CA SER A 188 3.34 -11.37 18.91
C SER A 188 4.55 -10.66 19.49
N LEU A 189 4.31 -9.73 20.43
CA LEU A 189 5.35 -9.00 21.14
C LEU A 189 6.11 -9.89 22.13
N ASP A 190 5.42 -10.81 22.79
CA ASP A 190 5.99 -11.71 23.77
C ASP A 190 5.34 -13.10 23.74
N ARG A 191 5.91 -14.02 24.51
CA ARG A 191 5.44 -15.41 24.57
C ARG A 191 4.02 -15.53 25.13
N SER A 192 3.60 -14.65 26.02
CA SER A 192 2.28 -14.72 26.66
C SER A 192 1.15 -14.34 25.72
N SER A 193 1.45 -13.57 24.67
CA SER A 193 0.51 -13.10 23.65
C SER A 193 0.42 -14.03 22.42
N VAL A 194 1.22 -15.12 22.37
CA VAL A 194 1.12 -16.11 21.27
C VAL A 194 -0.18 -16.91 21.41
N PRO A 195 -1.04 -16.97 20.37
CA PRO A 195 -2.26 -17.76 20.41
C PRO A 195 -1.99 -19.25 20.67
N GLU A 196 -2.70 -19.86 21.60
CA GLU A 196 -2.53 -21.29 21.98
C GLU A 196 -2.59 -22.24 20.76
N LYS A 197 -3.48 -21.96 19.81
CA LYS A 197 -3.57 -22.71 18.57
C LYS A 197 -2.24 -22.78 17.81
N ILE A 198 -1.49 -21.66 17.76
CA ILE A 198 -0.20 -21.60 17.09
C ILE A 198 0.84 -22.40 17.87
N ILE A 199 0.85 -22.26 19.19
CA ILE A 199 1.74 -23.04 20.05
C ILE A 199 1.53 -24.54 19.81
N GLN A 200 0.30 -25.01 19.78
CA GLN A 200 -0.03 -26.42 19.54
C GLN A 200 0.38 -26.87 18.14
N GLN A 201 0.18 -26.06 17.12
CA GLN A 201 0.63 -26.37 15.76
C GLN A 201 2.13 -26.53 15.66
N GLU A 202 2.90 -25.61 16.26
CA GLU A 202 4.36 -25.64 16.25
C GLU A 202 4.90 -26.83 17.05
N LEU A 203 4.26 -27.18 18.18
CA LEU A 203 4.61 -28.37 18.96
C LEU A 203 4.44 -29.65 18.13
N GLU A 204 3.33 -29.80 17.40
CA GLU A 204 3.11 -30.97 16.54
C GLU A 204 4.11 -31.02 15.38
N ILE A 205 4.40 -29.90 14.75
CA ILE A 205 5.43 -29.81 13.71
C ILE A 205 6.80 -30.20 14.26
N GLY A 206 7.15 -29.71 15.44
CA GLY A 206 8.42 -30.05 16.12
C GLY A 206 8.53 -31.53 16.44
N LYS A 207 7.45 -32.16 16.93
CA LYS A 207 7.39 -33.61 17.18
C LYS A 207 7.58 -34.41 15.90
N GLU A 208 6.85 -34.06 14.85
CA GLU A 208 6.94 -34.75 13.56
C GLU A 208 8.33 -34.68 12.96
N LYS A 209 8.96 -33.49 12.99
CA LYS A 209 10.36 -33.33 12.58
C LYS A 209 11.30 -34.22 13.36
N ALA A 210 11.16 -34.26 14.69
CA ALA A 210 11.99 -35.11 15.53
C ALA A 210 11.76 -36.62 15.25
N ARG A 211 10.53 -37.06 14.91
CA ARG A 211 10.26 -38.44 14.45
C ARG A 211 11.00 -38.76 13.15
N GLN A 212 10.94 -37.86 12.19
CA GLN A 212 11.66 -38.01 10.91
C GLN A 212 13.20 -38.09 11.11
N GLU A 213 13.71 -37.42 12.13
CA GLU A 213 15.12 -37.52 12.54
C GLU A 213 15.44 -38.80 13.34
N GLY A 214 14.47 -39.69 13.56
CA GLY A 214 14.64 -40.95 14.27
C GLY A 214 14.76 -40.82 15.80
N LYS A 215 14.26 -39.74 16.38
CA LYS A 215 14.26 -39.56 17.84
C LYS A 215 13.19 -40.46 18.50
N PRO A 216 13.49 -41.01 19.70
CA PRO A 216 12.54 -41.84 20.45
C PRO A 216 11.28 -41.04 20.84
N GLU A 217 10.09 -41.67 20.75
CA GLU A 217 8.79 -41.07 21.13
C GLU A 217 8.81 -40.47 22.54
N ALA A 218 9.49 -41.14 23.50
CA ALA A 218 9.55 -40.68 24.90
C ALA A 218 10.17 -39.28 25.12
N ILE A 219 10.89 -38.71 24.12
CA ILE A 219 11.55 -37.42 24.24
C ILE A 219 10.99 -36.36 23.29
N LEU A 220 10.01 -36.68 22.45
CA LEU A 220 9.45 -35.77 21.43
C LEU A 220 8.86 -34.51 22.06
N ASP A 221 8.09 -34.63 23.13
CA ASP A 221 7.48 -33.50 23.82
C ASP A 221 8.55 -32.53 24.39
N ARG A 222 9.68 -33.08 24.84
CA ARG A 222 10.77 -32.26 25.37
C ARG A 222 11.57 -31.57 24.25
N ILE A 223 11.68 -32.22 23.10
CA ILE A 223 12.35 -31.64 21.92
C ILE A 223 11.49 -30.54 21.31
N ALA A 224 10.20 -30.78 21.15
CA ALA A 224 9.23 -29.82 20.60
C ALA A 224 9.04 -28.61 21.51
#